data_3daf7490664c5368aac30897870b2b9a
#
_entry.id   3daf7490664c5368aac30897870b2b9a
#
_cell.length_a   1.000
_cell.length_b   1.000
_cell.length_c   1.000
_cell.angle_alpha   90.00
_cell.angle_beta   90.00
_cell.angle_gamma   90.00
#
_symmetry.space_group_name_H-M   'P 1'
#
loop_
_entity.id
_entity.type
_entity.pdbx_description
1 polymer ?
#
loop_
_entity_poly.entity_id
_entity_poly.type
_entity_poly.pdbx_seq_one_letter_code
_entity_poly.pdbx_strand_id
1 'polypeptide(L)'
;LTPDLIREADASFALSGGHREDFNIRAPDGVMLRGWKVSAPQPNGSWVLLFHGVADNRVGVIGQSEFLLRAGYGVVMMDARAHGASEGPIAAYGWLERNDTRAIVDALISSFVNPCLSIQWHGPGGSHCMPPKHIFALGESMGAGIALQSAAADPRIEAVVAEASFASLREASYDYAGLRWSPLLGKTFFAPFSWTLLYRGESLAGFHAAEVSPENSVAARAFPVLLICDEKDVALPCRHTERIYAAAHGPKQLWVVPGAFHTAALGFQPVEFRRRVLAFFGEVAAKNANDTPVKN
;
A
#
# COMPACT_ATOMS: atom_id res chain seq x y z
N LEU A 1 11.20 0.55 -17.28
CA LEU A 1 9.75 0.73 -17.28
C LEU A 1 9.50 2.21 -17.58
N THR A 2 9.03 2.52 -18.77
CA THR A 2 8.66 3.87 -19.16
C THR A 2 7.32 4.25 -18.54
N PRO A 3 7.18 5.45 -17.99
CA PRO A 3 5.96 5.89 -17.29
C PRO A 3 4.78 6.23 -18.19
N ASP A 4 4.69 5.66 -19.39
CA ASP A 4 3.74 6.05 -20.44
C ASP A 4 2.29 5.62 -20.23
N LEU A 5 1.93 5.09 -19.07
CA LEU A 5 0.55 4.82 -18.71
C LEU A 5 0.01 5.90 -17.76
N ILE A 6 0.21 7.18 -18.10
CA ILE A 6 -0.61 8.25 -17.52
C ILE A 6 -1.99 8.12 -18.16
N ARG A 7 -2.86 7.33 -17.55
CA ARG A 7 -4.27 7.62 -17.68
C ARG A 7 -4.47 8.91 -16.92
N GLU A 8 -4.66 10.03 -17.63
CA GLU A 8 -5.20 11.21 -16.97
C GLU A 8 -6.43 10.75 -16.20
N ALA A 9 -6.36 10.90 -14.89
CA ALA A 9 -7.52 10.64 -14.07
C ALA A 9 -8.57 11.67 -14.51
N ASP A 10 -9.52 11.20 -15.29
CA ASP A 10 -10.62 12.04 -15.70
C ASP A 10 -11.25 12.66 -14.44
N ALA A 11 -11.49 13.96 -14.47
CA ALA A 11 -12.07 14.69 -13.34
C ALA A 11 -13.46 14.17 -12.92
N SER A 12 -14.01 13.23 -13.68
CA SER A 12 -15.33 12.63 -13.54
C SER A 12 -15.47 11.54 -12.47
N PHE A 13 -14.38 11.08 -11.83
CA PHE A 13 -14.55 10.12 -10.73
C PHE A 13 -15.23 10.78 -9.54
N ALA A 14 -16.46 10.33 -9.27
CA ALA A 14 -17.29 10.90 -8.20
C ALA A 14 -16.73 10.68 -6.79
N LEU A 15 -15.74 9.80 -6.63
CA LEU A 15 -15.07 9.42 -5.36
C LEU A 15 -16.07 9.37 -4.19
N SER A 16 -17.24 8.76 -4.46
CA SER A 16 -18.35 8.63 -3.51
C SER A 16 -18.78 9.94 -2.83
N GLY A 17 -18.64 11.09 -3.51
CA GLY A 17 -18.94 12.41 -2.98
C GLY A 17 -17.88 12.95 -2.01
N GLY A 18 -16.72 12.32 -1.93
CA GLY A 18 -15.61 12.79 -1.12
C GLY A 18 -14.97 14.08 -1.66
N HIS A 19 -14.39 14.88 -0.77
CA HIS A 19 -13.67 16.09 -1.14
C HIS A 19 -12.23 15.74 -1.50
N ARG A 20 -11.86 15.88 -2.78
CA ARG A 20 -10.54 15.61 -3.33
C ARG A 20 -9.68 16.87 -3.32
N GLU A 21 -8.45 16.71 -2.87
CA GLU A 21 -7.38 17.71 -2.94
C GLU A 21 -6.16 17.08 -3.62
N ASP A 22 -5.43 17.86 -4.43
CA ASP A 22 -4.12 17.46 -4.91
C ASP A 22 -3.14 17.36 -3.73
N PHE A 23 -2.41 16.26 -3.65
CA PHE A 23 -1.52 15.98 -2.55
C PHE A 23 -0.13 15.68 -3.09
N ASN A 24 0.69 16.73 -3.21
CA ASN A 24 2.04 16.66 -3.78
C ASN A 24 3.07 16.72 -2.67
N ILE A 25 3.92 15.71 -2.59
CA ILE A 25 4.88 15.52 -1.51
C ILE A 25 6.29 15.41 -2.08
N ARG A 26 7.23 16.15 -1.50
CA ARG A 26 8.65 15.99 -1.81
C ARG A 26 9.24 14.91 -0.91
N ALA A 27 9.69 13.81 -1.51
CA ALA A 27 10.39 12.73 -0.83
C ALA A 27 11.73 13.22 -0.25
N PRO A 28 12.34 12.53 0.73
CA PRO A 28 13.59 12.94 1.35
C PRO A 28 14.77 13.08 0.38
N ASP A 29 14.76 12.34 -0.72
CA ASP A 29 15.76 12.41 -1.81
C ASP A 29 15.46 13.47 -2.88
N GLY A 30 14.40 14.26 -2.67
CA GLY A 30 14.01 15.36 -3.54
C GLY A 30 13.01 15.01 -4.63
N VAL A 31 12.68 13.74 -4.82
CA VAL A 31 11.66 13.27 -5.79
C VAL A 31 10.29 13.85 -5.45
N MET A 32 9.59 14.42 -6.43
CA MET A 32 8.22 14.91 -6.27
C MET A 32 7.24 13.76 -6.50
N LEU A 33 6.49 13.42 -5.46
CA LEU A 33 5.39 12.46 -5.50
C LEU A 33 4.09 13.21 -5.68
N ARG A 34 3.22 12.68 -6.53
CA ARG A 34 1.93 13.28 -6.86
C ARG A 34 0.79 12.33 -6.53
N GLY A 35 -0.28 12.88 -6.02
CA GLY A 35 -1.42 12.07 -5.62
C GLY A 35 -2.63 12.89 -5.23
N TRP A 36 -3.56 12.22 -4.59
CA TRP A 36 -4.78 12.81 -4.06
C TRP A 36 -4.97 12.44 -2.59
N LYS A 37 -5.39 13.43 -1.82
CA LYS A 37 -5.99 13.27 -0.50
C LYS A 37 -7.49 13.46 -0.66
N VAL A 38 -8.29 12.48 -0.26
CA VAL A 38 -9.74 12.53 -0.39
C VAL A 38 -10.38 12.31 0.97
N SER A 39 -11.08 13.32 1.46
CA SER A 39 -11.86 13.26 2.69
C SER A 39 -13.21 12.62 2.45
N ALA A 40 -13.64 11.71 3.32
CA ALA A 40 -14.95 11.10 3.24
C ALA A 40 -16.06 12.13 3.53
N PRO A 41 -17.26 11.99 2.94
CA PRO A 41 -18.40 12.87 3.24
C PRO A 41 -18.84 12.83 4.72
N GLN A 42 -18.68 11.66 5.35
CA GLN A 42 -18.95 11.44 6.76
C GLN A 42 -17.74 10.78 7.42
N PRO A 43 -16.73 11.57 7.85
CA PRO A 43 -15.46 11.04 8.33
C PRO A 43 -15.59 10.27 9.65
N ASN A 44 -14.99 9.06 9.72
CA ASN A 44 -14.85 8.29 10.96
C ASN A 44 -13.56 8.62 11.73
N GLY A 45 -12.71 9.49 11.16
CA GLY A 45 -11.43 9.92 11.71
C GLY A 45 -10.24 9.05 11.33
N SER A 46 -10.45 7.96 10.59
CA SER A 46 -9.39 7.06 10.14
C SER A 46 -9.03 7.31 8.67
N TRP A 47 -7.79 7.04 8.30
CA TRP A 47 -7.27 7.22 6.95
C TRP A 47 -6.63 5.94 6.42
N VAL A 48 -6.73 5.71 5.11
CA VAL A 48 -6.12 4.57 4.43
C VAL A 48 -5.20 5.07 3.31
N LEU A 49 -3.94 4.66 3.36
CA LEU A 49 -2.98 4.86 2.28
C LEU A 49 -3.20 3.74 1.25
N LEU A 50 -3.47 4.10 0.00
CA LEU A 50 -3.72 3.16 -1.09
C LEU A 50 -2.51 3.09 -2.02
N PHE A 51 -2.04 1.87 -2.29
CA PHE A 51 -0.86 1.60 -3.10
C PHE A 51 -1.21 0.72 -4.30
N HIS A 52 -1.00 1.25 -5.50
CA HIS A 52 -1.25 0.59 -6.78
C HIS A 52 -0.16 -0.43 -7.16
N GLY A 53 -0.44 -1.28 -8.14
CA GLY A 53 0.50 -2.25 -8.69
C GLY A 53 1.58 -1.64 -9.59
N VAL A 54 2.53 -2.47 -10.04
CA VAL A 54 3.55 -2.06 -11.01
C VAL A 54 2.92 -1.73 -12.36
N ALA A 55 3.46 -0.74 -13.06
CA ALA A 55 2.96 -0.24 -14.34
C ALA A 55 1.50 0.29 -14.30
N ASP A 56 1.06 0.73 -13.13
CA ASP A 56 -0.22 1.36 -12.89
C ASP A 56 -0.01 2.75 -12.24
N ASN A 57 -1.06 3.36 -11.75
CA ASN A 57 -1.04 4.64 -11.05
C ASN A 57 -2.20 4.72 -10.04
N ARG A 58 -2.36 5.87 -9.35
CA ARG A 58 -3.42 6.09 -8.36
C ARG A 58 -4.85 5.79 -8.84
N VAL A 59 -5.11 5.79 -10.15
CA VAL A 59 -6.43 5.48 -10.70
C VAL A 59 -6.78 4.00 -10.57
N GLY A 60 -5.78 3.10 -10.58
CA GLY A 60 -5.98 1.66 -10.40
C GLY A 60 -6.65 1.28 -9.08
N VAL A 61 -6.43 2.09 -8.04
CA VAL A 61 -7.01 1.84 -6.69
C VAL A 61 -8.30 2.63 -6.40
N ILE A 62 -8.94 3.20 -7.43
CA ILE A 62 -10.22 3.91 -7.26
C ILE A 62 -11.32 2.97 -6.73
N GLY A 63 -11.37 1.73 -7.18
CA GLY A 63 -12.34 0.76 -6.68
C GLY A 63 -12.25 0.55 -5.17
N GLN A 64 -11.03 0.52 -4.64
CA GLN A 64 -10.76 0.43 -3.21
C GLN A 64 -11.14 1.73 -2.49
N SER A 65 -10.84 2.89 -3.07
CA SER A 65 -11.17 4.19 -2.48
C SER A 65 -12.69 4.40 -2.33
N GLU A 66 -13.48 3.98 -3.30
CA GLU A 66 -14.93 4.17 -3.34
C GLU A 66 -15.65 3.57 -2.12
N PHE A 67 -15.38 2.31 -1.77
CA PHE A 67 -16.05 1.69 -0.63
C PHE A 67 -15.50 2.18 0.71
N LEU A 68 -14.22 2.54 0.79
CA LEU A 68 -13.62 3.11 1.99
C LEU A 68 -14.22 4.48 2.31
N LEU A 69 -14.34 5.36 1.30
CA LEU A 69 -14.97 6.67 1.45
C LEU A 69 -16.44 6.56 1.91
N ARG A 70 -17.21 5.60 1.36
CA ARG A 70 -18.59 5.32 1.82
C ARG A 70 -18.64 4.85 3.27
N ALA A 71 -17.60 4.17 3.74
CA ALA A 71 -17.47 3.72 5.13
C ALA A 71 -16.88 4.78 6.08
N GLY A 72 -16.64 6.00 5.58
CA GLY A 72 -16.15 7.12 6.38
C GLY A 72 -14.63 7.22 6.50
N TYR A 73 -13.86 6.35 5.84
CA TYR A 73 -12.40 6.47 5.83
C TYR A 73 -11.98 7.57 4.85
N GLY A 74 -11.09 8.47 5.27
CA GLY A 74 -10.32 9.27 4.33
C GLY A 74 -9.31 8.38 3.57
N VAL A 75 -8.95 8.74 2.35
CA VAL A 75 -7.97 7.99 1.57
C VAL A 75 -6.87 8.89 1.03
N VAL A 76 -5.65 8.37 0.97
CA VAL A 76 -4.52 8.97 0.26
C VAL A 76 -4.12 8.02 -0.86
N MET A 77 -4.16 8.51 -2.09
CA MET A 77 -3.89 7.76 -3.31
C MET A 77 -2.71 8.44 -4.02
N MET A 78 -1.52 7.84 -3.92
CA MET A 78 -0.31 8.39 -4.55
C MET A 78 0.10 7.56 -5.75
N ASP A 79 0.61 8.23 -6.78
CA ASP A 79 1.47 7.54 -7.74
C ASP A 79 2.78 7.21 -7.04
N ALA A 80 3.20 5.96 -7.06
CA ALA A 80 4.51 5.57 -6.59
C ALA A 80 5.61 6.27 -7.41
N ARG A 81 6.83 6.39 -6.86
CA ARG A 81 7.96 6.91 -7.65
C ARG A 81 8.10 6.17 -8.98
N ALA A 82 8.51 6.86 -10.02
CA ALA A 82 8.61 6.35 -11.40
C ALA A 82 7.29 5.84 -12.02
N HIS A 83 6.14 6.21 -11.43
CA HIS A 83 4.80 5.86 -11.95
C HIS A 83 3.92 7.11 -12.09
N GLY A 84 2.94 7.03 -12.97
CA GLY A 84 1.95 8.10 -13.18
C GLY A 84 2.58 9.48 -13.36
N ALA A 85 2.15 10.46 -12.56
CA ALA A 85 2.67 11.82 -12.57
C ALA A 85 3.81 12.06 -11.56
N SER A 86 4.18 11.04 -10.76
CA SER A 86 5.30 11.13 -9.83
C SER A 86 6.64 11.06 -10.55
N GLU A 87 7.61 11.81 -10.01
CA GLU A 87 8.98 11.80 -10.50
C GLU A 87 9.74 10.55 -10.00
N GLY A 88 10.98 10.45 -10.39
CA GLY A 88 11.92 9.42 -9.99
C GLY A 88 12.36 8.52 -11.14
N PRO A 89 13.63 8.10 -11.16
CA PRO A 89 14.18 7.29 -12.24
C PRO A 89 13.82 5.81 -12.15
N ILE A 90 13.46 5.32 -10.95
CA ILE A 90 13.24 3.90 -10.67
C ILE A 90 12.14 3.67 -9.63
N ALA A 91 11.46 2.54 -9.74
CA ALA A 91 10.66 1.95 -8.67
C ALA A 91 11.52 0.95 -7.89
N ALA A 92 11.53 1.03 -6.57
CA ALA A 92 12.38 0.23 -5.70
C ALA A 92 11.60 -0.84 -4.90
N TYR A 93 10.35 -1.08 -5.25
CA TYR A 93 9.48 -2.13 -4.70
C TYR A 93 9.37 -2.14 -3.16
N GLY A 94 9.46 -0.96 -2.55
CA GLY A 94 9.36 -0.76 -1.10
C GLY A 94 10.67 -0.33 -0.43
N TRP A 95 11.83 -0.43 -1.09
CA TRP A 95 13.10 0.01 -0.51
C TRP A 95 13.17 1.53 -0.32
N LEU A 96 12.93 2.29 -1.37
CA LEU A 96 12.84 3.74 -1.31
C LEU A 96 11.45 4.20 -0.88
N GLU A 97 10.41 3.52 -1.36
CA GLU A 97 9.01 3.87 -1.13
C GLU A 97 8.60 3.85 0.34
N ARG A 98 9.29 3.11 1.23
CA ARG A 98 9.06 3.20 2.68
C ARG A 98 9.41 4.58 3.25
N ASN A 99 10.41 5.27 2.68
CA ASN A 99 10.76 6.63 3.06
C ASN A 99 9.78 7.64 2.44
N ASP A 100 9.32 7.38 1.20
CA ASP A 100 8.25 8.13 0.57
C ASP A 100 6.98 8.07 1.40
N THR A 101 6.59 6.87 1.83
CA THR A 101 5.40 6.64 2.66
C THR A 101 5.51 7.38 3.99
N ARG A 102 6.69 7.40 4.62
CA ARG A 102 6.91 8.20 5.84
C ARG A 102 6.66 9.68 5.58
N ALA A 103 7.19 10.24 4.48
CA ALA A 103 6.95 11.63 4.11
C ALA A 103 5.46 11.90 3.81
N ILE A 104 4.76 10.95 3.19
CA ILE A 104 3.31 11.01 2.95
C ILE A 104 2.55 11.05 4.29
N VAL A 105 2.90 10.19 5.26
CA VAL A 105 2.29 10.17 6.60
C VAL A 105 2.56 11.47 7.34
N ASP A 106 3.80 11.98 7.29
CA ASP A 106 4.17 13.27 7.90
C ASP A 106 3.34 14.41 7.33
N ALA A 107 3.21 14.47 6.01
CA ALA A 107 2.44 15.50 5.32
C ALA A 107 0.93 15.36 5.59
N LEU A 108 0.40 14.12 5.64
CA LEU A 108 -0.99 13.87 6.00
C LEU A 108 -1.29 14.42 7.39
N ILE A 109 -0.51 14.08 8.40
CA ILE A 109 -0.70 14.58 9.77
C ILE A 109 -0.55 16.10 9.81
N SER A 110 0.47 16.65 9.16
CA SER A 110 0.72 18.10 9.13
C SER A 110 -0.40 18.87 8.45
N SER A 111 -1.09 18.27 7.47
CA SER A 111 -2.23 18.91 6.79
C SER A 111 -3.44 19.17 7.72
N PHE A 112 -3.50 18.50 8.86
CA PHE A 112 -4.54 18.73 9.90
C PHE A 112 -4.06 19.69 10.98
N VAL A 113 -2.76 19.71 11.29
CA VAL A 113 -2.20 20.51 12.40
C VAL A 113 -1.91 21.95 11.96
N ASN A 114 -1.29 22.14 10.80
CA ASN A 114 -0.84 23.46 10.35
C ASN A 114 -1.97 24.49 10.13
N PRO A 115 -3.14 24.15 9.57
CA PRO A 115 -4.24 25.10 9.45
C PRO A 115 -4.73 25.62 10.80
N CYS A 116 -4.63 24.81 11.85
CA CYS A 116 -5.08 25.14 13.19
C CYS A 116 -4.10 26.00 13.96
N LEU A 117 -2.80 25.91 13.64
CA LEU A 117 -1.78 26.77 14.21
C LEU A 117 -1.78 28.17 13.57
N SER A 118 -2.23 28.29 12.33
CA SER A 118 -2.22 29.55 11.57
C SER A 118 -3.50 30.38 11.69
N ILE A 119 -4.60 29.81 12.17
CA ILE A 119 -5.89 30.50 12.32
C ILE A 119 -6.38 30.26 13.75
N GLN A 120 -6.55 31.34 14.53
CA GLN A 120 -7.38 31.32 15.74
C GLN A 120 -8.85 31.18 15.30
N TRP A 121 -9.22 29.98 14.83
CA TRP A 121 -10.59 29.70 14.41
C TRP A 121 -11.46 29.41 15.64
N HIS A 122 -12.41 30.32 15.93
CA HIS A 122 -13.41 30.21 17.01
C HIS A 122 -14.82 29.94 16.44
N GLY A 123 -14.95 29.16 15.37
CA GLY A 123 -16.24 28.83 14.77
C GLY A 123 -16.84 27.52 15.31
N PRO A 124 -18.17 27.35 15.27
CA PRO A 124 -18.83 26.09 15.61
C PRO A 124 -18.51 25.05 14.51
N GLY A 125 -17.74 24.04 14.82
CA GLY A 125 -17.34 22.97 13.89
C GLY A 125 -15.89 22.48 14.02
N GLY A 126 -15.29 22.60 15.18
CA GLY A 126 -13.88 22.29 15.51
C GLY A 126 -13.33 20.89 15.17
N SER A 127 -13.99 20.11 14.29
CA SER A 127 -13.57 18.77 13.92
C SER A 127 -12.52 18.72 12.80
N HIS A 128 -12.22 19.83 12.13
CA HIS A 128 -11.30 19.86 10.99
C HIS A 128 -9.82 19.88 11.36
N CYS A 129 -9.51 20.06 12.64
CA CYS A 129 -8.14 20.25 13.14
C CYS A 129 -7.57 19.02 13.88
N MET A 130 -8.25 17.92 13.91
CA MET A 130 -7.74 16.73 14.59
C MET A 130 -6.95 15.85 13.61
N PRO A 131 -5.71 15.46 13.98
CA PRO A 131 -4.94 14.53 13.16
C PRO A 131 -5.70 13.20 13.02
N PRO A 132 -5.35 12.37 12.03
CA PRO A 132 -5.92 11.05 11.89
C PRO A 132 -5.90 10.27 13.19
N LYS A 133 -7.02 9.69 13.59
CA LYS A 133 -7.10 8.79 14.75
C LYS A 133 -6.34 7.50 14.49
N HIS A 134 -6.49 6.97 13.28
CA HIS A 134 -5.85 5.75 12.80
C HIS A 134 -5.37 5.94 11.37
N ILE A 135 -4.23 5.37 11.04
CA ILE A 135 -3.69 5.30 9.69
C ILE A 135 -3.48 3.83 9.32
N PHE A 136 -4.11 3.39 8.26
CA PHE A 136 -4.01 2.06 7.70
C PHE A 136 -3.40 2.10 6.31
N ALA A 137 -3.00 0.95 5.79
CA ALA A 137 -2.55 0.80 4.42
C ALA A 137 -3.29 -0.35 3.71
N LEU A 138 -3.57 -0.16 2.43
CA LEU A 138 -4.08 -1.20 1.53
C LEU A 138 -3.28 -1.11 0.24
N GLY A 139 -2.74 -2.23 -0.20
CA GLY A 139 -1.97 -2.29 -1.43
C GLY A 139 -2.18 -3.58 -2.19
N GLU A 140 -1.91 -3.52 -3.49
CA GLU A 140 -1.99 -4.64 -4.41
C GLU A 140 -0.66 -4.86 -5.12
N SER A 141 -0.25 -6.11 -5.34
CA SER A 141 0.97 -6.47 -6.07
C SER A 141 2.22 -5.76 -5.52
N MET A 142 2.89 -4.94 -6.32
CA MET A 142 3.99 -4.07 -5.88
C MET A 142 3.57 -3.21 -4.69
N GLY A 143 2.38 -2.61 -4.76
CA GLY A 143 1.83 -1.76 -3.70
C GLY A 143 1.61 -2.50 -2.39
N ALA A 144 1.25 -3.78 -2.43
CA ALA A 144 1.14 -4.62 -1.24
C ALA A 144 2.52 -4.81 -0.56
N GLY A 145 3.56 -5.04 -1.36
CA GLY A 145 4.94 -5.11 -0.87
C GLY A 145 5.42 -3.78 -0.27
N ILE A 146 5.06 -2.65 -0.90
CA ILE A 146 5.35 -1.31 -0.37
C ILE A 146 4.63 -1.09 0.98
N ALA A 147 3.34 -1.41 1.07
CA ALA A 147 2.54 -1.22 2.27
C ALA A 147 3.10 -2.00 3.47
N LEU A 148 3.45 -3.29 3.28
CA LEU A 148 4.02 -4.14 4.33
C LEU A 148 5.37 -3.62 4.83
N GLN A 149 6.27 -3.24 3.92
CA GLN A 149 7.59 -2.70 4.28
C GLN A 149 7.48 -1.32 4.92
N SER A 150 6.55 -0.49 4.47
CA SER A 150 6.30 0.83 5.05
C SER A 150 5.74 0.73 6.47
N ALA A 151 4.78 -0.16 6.71
CA ALA A 151 4.24 -0.39 8.05
C ALA A 151 5.31 -0.92 9.01
N ALA A 152 6.21 -1.79 8.55
CA ALA A 152 7.33 -2.24 9.36
C ALA A 152 8.29 -1.11 9.75
N ALA A 153 8.46 -0.11 8.87
CA ALA A 153 9.35 1.02 9.07
C ALA A 153 8.71 2.20 9.82
N ASP A 154 7.37 2.32 9.77
CA ASP A 154 6.63 3.42 10.40
C ASP A 154 5.47 2.88 11.26
N PRO A 155 5.59 2.93 12.60
CA PRO A 155 4.57 2.41 13.50
C PRO A 155 3.23 3.17 13.49
N ARG A 156 3.17 4.33 12.87
CA ARG A 156 1.93 5.09 12.69
C ARG A 156 0.98 4.42 11.71
N ILE A 157 1.50 3.52 10.85
CA ILE A 157 0.68 2.62 10.03
C ILE A 157 0.34 1.41 10.91
N GLU A 158 -0.92 1.37 11.35
CA GLU A 158 -1.37 0.46 12.41
C GLU A 158 -1.76 -0.93 11.89
N ALA A 159 -2.22 -1.03 10.64
CA ALA A 159 -2.59 -2.30 10.00
C ALA A 159 -2.46 -2.23 8.48
N VAL A 160 -2.26 -3.40 7.86
CA VAL A 160 -2.09 -3.53 6.42
C VAL A 160 -3.02 -4.58 5.84
N VAL A 161 -3.71 -4.23 4.75
CA VAL A 161 -4.33 -5.19 3.82
C VAL A 161 -3.41 -5.29 2.61
N ALA A 162 -2.95 -6.51 2.30
CA ALA A 162 -2.01 -6.77 1.22
C ALA A 162 -2.54 -7.87 0.30
N GLU A 163 -2.91 -7.49 -0.94
CA GLU A 163 -3.37 -8.40 -1.98
C GLU A 163 -2.23 -8.75 -2.93
N ALA A 164 -2.05 -10.05 -3.20
CA ALA A 164 -1.10 -10.57 -4.18
C ALA A 164 0.35 -10.03 -4.01
N SER A 165 0.85 -9.98 -2.75
CA SER A 165 2.20 -9.49 -2.46
C SER A 165 3.27 -10.54 -2.78
N PHE A 166 4.45 -10.09 -3.23
CA PHE A 166 5.64 -10.92 -3.27
C PHE A 166 6.26 -11.09 -1.87
N ALA A 167 6.84 -12.27 -1.57
CA ALA A 167 7.53 -12.50 -0.31
C ALA A 167 8.88 -11.78 -0.23
N SER A 168 9.64 -11.84 -1.33
CA SER A 168 10.84 -11.03 -1.56
C SER A 168 11.02 -10.77 -3.05
N LEU A 169 11.65 -9.65 -3.40
CA LEU A 169 11.91 -9.29 -4.81
C LEU A 169 12.80 -10.34 -5.49
N ARG A 170 13.73 -10.91 -4.72
CA ARG A 170 14.60 -11.97 -5.21
C ARG A 170 13.83 -13.24 -5.60
N GLU A 171 12.89 -13.69 -4.77
CA GLU A 171 12.05 -14.86 -5.08
C GLU A 171 11.14 -14.59 -6.28
N ALA A 172 10.49 -13.41 -6.32
CA ALA A 172 9.68 -13.00 -7.45
C ALA A 172 10.48 -13.00 -8.77
N SER A 173 11.75 -12.58 -8.74
CA SER A 173 12.59 -12.58 -9.94
C SER A 173 12.87 -13.99 -10.49
N TYR A 174 12.96 -14.99 -9.62
CA TYR A 174 13.10 -16.39 -10.06
C TYR A 174 11.81 -16.91 -10.71
N ASP A 175 10.66 -16.50 -10.23
CA ASP A 175 9.38 -16.87 -10.85
C ASP A 175 9.24 -16.26 -12.25
N TYR A 176 9.60 -15.00 -12.39
CA TYR A 176 9.64 -14.34 -13.69
C TYR A 176 10.66 -14.97 -14.65
N ALA A 177 11.87 -15.30 -14.15
CA ALA A 177 12.93 -15.94 -14.97
C ALA A 177 12.58 -17.37 -15.33
N GLY A 178 11.89 -18.12 -14.47
CA GLY A 178 11.35 -19.46 -14.74
C GLY A 178 10.16 -19.46 -15.72
N LEU A 179 9.89 -18.32 -16.37
CA LEU A 179 8.78 -18.15 -17.29
C LEU A 179 7.43 -18.53 -16.66
N ARG A 180 7.31 -18.40 -15.35
CA ARG A 180 6.13 -18.75 -14.55
C ARG A 180 5.76 -20.24 -14.58
N TRP A 181 6.61 -21.11 -15.15
CA TRP A 181 6.35 -22.55 -15.19
C TRP A 181 6.79 -23.23 -13.90
N SER A 182 7.94 -22.81 -13.36
CA SER A 182 8.47 -23.38 -12.13
C SER A 182 9.56 -22.49 -11.54
N PRO A 183 9.47 -22.10 -10.24
CA PRO A 183 10.53 -21.38 -9.56
C PRO A 183 11.85 -22.19 -9.51
N LEU A 184 11.75 -23.53 -9.58
CA LEU A 184 12.93 -24.39 -9.66
C LEU A 184 13.71 -24.17 -10.95
N LEU A 185 13.05 -23.96 -12.08
CA LEU A 185 13.70 -23.64 -13.35
C LEU A 185 14.42 -22.30 -13.29
N GLY A 186 13.80 -21.27 -12.66
CA GLY A 186 14.45 -19.98 -12.43
C GLY A 186 15.69 -20.07 -11.54
N LYS A 187 15.66 -20.94 -10.52
CA LYS A 187 16.77 -21.17 -9.59
C LYS A 187 17.86 -22.11 -10.11
N THR A 188 17.61 -22.86 -11.17
CA THR A 188 18.52 -23.85 -11.75
C THR A 188 18.94 -23.48 -13.17
N PHE A 189 18.16 -23.88 -14.18
CA PHE A 189 18.51 -23.72 -15.59
C PHE A 189 18.63 -22.25 -16.00
N PHE A 190 17.74 -21.39 -15.51
CA PHE A 190 17.77 -19.95 -15.78
C PHE A 190 18.51 -19.14 -14.70
N ALA A 191 19.17 -19.78 -13.75
CA ALA A 191 19.90 -19.09 -12.68
C ALA A 191 20.90 -18.04 -13.19
N PRO A 192 21.71 -18.28 -14.21
CA PRO A 192 22.63 -17.27 -14.74
C PRO A 192 21.90 -16.03 -15.28
N PHE A 193 20.74 -16.22 -15.91
CA PHE A 193 19.90 -15.12 -16.40
C PHE A 193 19.29 -14.35 -15.25
N SER A 194 18.72 -15.05 -14.25
CA SER A 194 18.16 -14.43 -13.04
C SER A 194 19.20 -13.62 -12.29
N TRP A 195 20.42 -14.15 -12.14
CA TRP A 195 21.52 -13.44 -11.48
C TRP A 195 21.97 -12.21 -12.25
N THR A 196 22.05 -12.31 -13.57
CA THR A 196 22.40 -11.16 -14.41
C THR A 196 21.34 -10.06 -14.31
N LEU A 197 20.06 -10.44 -14.35
CA LEU A 197 18.94 -9.51 -14.21
C LEU A 197 18.97 -8.81 -12.84
N LEU A 198 19.12 -9.58 -11.75
CA LEU A 198 19.24 -9.06 -10.40
C LEU A 198 20.45 -8.14 -10.25
N TYR A 199 21.64 -8.61 -10.64
CA TYR A 199 22.88 -7.81 -10.56
C TYR A 199 22.80 -6.50 -11.32
N ARG A 200 22.25 -6.51 -12.54
CA ARG A 200 22.03 -5.29 -13.32
C ARG A 200 20.99 -4.39 -12.68
N GLY A 201 19.89 -4.97 -12.19
CA GLY A 201 18.85 -4.23 -11.47
C GLY A 201 19.40 -3.56 -10.20
N GLU A 202 20.13 -4.30 -9.38
CA GLU A 202 20.77 -3.81 -8.16
C GLU A 202 21.78 -2.69 -8.45
N SER A 203 22.63 -2.89 -9.48
CA SER A 203 23.64 -1.90 -9.89
C SER A 203 23.03 -0.58 -10.39
N LEU A 204 21.89 -0.67 -11.10
CA LEU A 204 21.17 0.52 -11.60
C LEU A 204 20.32 1.20 -10.51
N ALA A 205 19.78 0.40 -9.60
CA ALA A 205 18.83 0.87 -8.59
C ALA A 205 19.51 1.35 -7.29
N GLY A 206 20.77 0.94 -7.06
CA GLY A 206 21.51 1.31 -5.86
C GLY A 206 21.03 0.64 -4.56
N PHE A 207 20.34 -0.50 -4.67
CA PHE A 207 19.90 -1.31 -3.52
C PHE A 207 19.97 -2.81 -3.85
N HIS A 208 20.02 -3.67 -2.82
CA HIS A 208 20.05 -5.11 -3.01
C HIS A 208 18.63 -5.69 -2.99
N ALA A 209 18.29 -6.49 -4.01
CA ALA A 209 16.97 -7.14 -4.11
C ALA A 209 16.65 -8.06 -2.91
N ALA A 210 17.69 -8.58 -2.22
CA ALA A 210 17.51 -9.35 -1.00
C ALA A 210 16.97 -8.52 0.18
N GLU A 211 17.16 -7.20 0.17
CA GLU A 211 16.68 -6.29 1.21
C GLU A 211 15.22 -5.87 0.98
N VAL A 212 14.71 -6.09 -0.23
CA VAL A 212 13.32 -5.83 -0.60
C VAL A 212 12.50 -7.08 -0.29
N SER A 213 12.06 -7.19 0.97
CA SER A 213 11.41 -8.39 1.49
C SER A 213 10.26 -8.05 2.44
N PRO A 214 9.02 -8.04 1.95
CA PRO A 214 7.83 -8.00 2.79
C PRO A 214 7.81 -9.10 3.87
N GLU A 215 8.27 -10.33 3.55
CA GLU A 215 8.38 -11.43 4.50
C GLU A 215 9.28 -11.07 5.69
N ASN A 216 10.48 -10.53 5.44
CA ASN A 216 11.38 -10.10 6.50
C ASN A 216 10.83 -8.90 7.28
N SER A 217 10.09 -8.03 6.61
CA SER A 217 9.51 -6.83 7.22
C SER A 217 8.43 -7.19 8.25
N VAL A 218 7.53 -8.12 7.94
CA VAL A 218 6.50 -8.59 8.89
C VAL A 218 7.08 -9.46 10.00
N ALA A 219 8.24 -10.09 9.77
CA ALA A 219 8.99 -10.80 10.81
C ALA A 219 9.72 -9.85 11.77
N ALA A 220 10.24 -8.72 11.26
CA ALA A 220 11.00 -7.76 12.05
C ALA A 220 10.12 -6.92 13.00
N ARG A 221 8.88 -6.63 12.62
CA ARG A 221 7.90 -5.89 13.44
C ARG A 221 6.54 -6.57 13.40
N ALA A 222 5.93 -6.75 14.57
CA ALA A 222 4.55 -7.24 14.69
C ALA A 222 3.54 -6.10 14.48
N PHE A 223 2.63 -6.29 13.54
CA PHE A 223 1.46 -5.44 13.30
C PHE A 223 0.35 -6.26 12.65
N PRO A 224 -0.93 -5.85 12.77
CA PRO A 224 -2.05 -6.55 12.15
C PRO A 224 -1.94 -6.58 10.62
N VAL A 225 -2.14 -7.77 10.01
CA VAL A 225 -2.15 -7.96 8.57
C VAL A 225 -3.34 -8.80 8.11
N LEU A 226 -4.03 -8.33 7.05
CA LEU A 226 -4.94 -9.15 6.25
C LEU A 226 -4.25 -9.41 4.91
N LEU A 227 -3.87 -10.67 4.69
CA LEU A 227 -3.21 -11.12 3.48
C LEU A 227 -4.23 -11.76 2.54
N ILE A 228 -4.27 -11.31 1.31
CA ILE A 228 -5.20 -11.78 0.28
C ILE A 228 -4.39 -12.43 -0.83
N CYS A 229 -4.75 -13.65 -1.17
CA CYS A 229 -4.15 -14.44 -2.23
C CYS A 229 -5.19 -14.74 -3.29
N ASP A 230 -4.87 -14.46 -4.54
CA ASP A 230 -5.69 -14.81 -5.70
C ASP A 230 -5.33 -16.22 -6.17
N GLU A 231 -6.28 -17.16 -6.11
CA GLU A 231 -6.01 -18.60 -6.30
C GLU A 231 -5.35 -18.91 -7.66
N LYS A 232 -5.76 -18.19 -8.71
CA LYS A 232 -5.25 -18.37 -10.08
C LYS A 232 -4.17 -17.36 -10.46
N ASP A 233 -3.57 -16.71 -9.49
CA ASP A 233 -2.46 -15.80 -9.74
C ASP A 233 -1.22 -16.56 -10.21
N VAL A 234 -0.87 -16.38 -11.47
CA VAL A 234 0.35 -16.95 -12.06
C VAL A 234 1.54 -15.98 -12.00
N ALA A 235 1.29 -14.69 -11.71
CA ALA A 235 2.33 -13.69 -11.60
C ALA A 235 3.02 -13.76 -10.22
N LEU A 236 2.21 -13.79 -9.16
CA LEU A 236 2.67 -13.94 -7.78
C LEU A 236 1.82 -15.02 -7.08
N PRO A 237 2.14 -16.31 -7.30
CA PRO A 237 1.38 -17.41 -6.74
C PRO A 237 1.24 -17.36 -5.22
N CYS A 238 0.18 -17.97 -4.68
CA CYS A 238 -0.20 -17.95 -3.26
C CYS A 238 0.94 -18.31 -2.30
N ARG A 239 1.93 -19.10 -2.73
CA ARG A 239 3.10 -19.40 -1.88
C ARG A 239 3.85 -18.17 -1.37
N HIS A 240 3.82 -17.03 -2.10
CA HIS A 240 4.39 -15.77 -1.62
C HIS A 240 3.60 -15.22 -0.43
N THR A 241 2.28 -15.16 -0.57
CA THR A 241 1.37 -14.71 0.49
C THR A 241 1.42 -15.64 1.71
N GLU A 242 1.49 -16.97 1.49
CA GLU A 242 1.63 -17.97 2.54
C GLU A 242 2.95 -17.83 3.32
N ARG A 243 4.05 -17.50 2.65
CA ARG A 243 5.34 -17.24 3.31
C ARG A 243 5.28 -16.00 4.18
N ILE A 244 4.68 -14.91 3.68
CA ILE A 244 4.48 -13.69 4.47
C ILE A 244 3.59 -13.99 5.68
N TYR A 245 2.51 -14.78 5.49
CA TYR A 245 1.64 -15.20 6.57
C TYR A 245 2.39 -16.02 7.63
N ALA A 246 3.21 -16.95 7.22
CA ALA A 246 4.02 -17.77 8.15
C ALA A 246 4.99 -16.90 8.96
N ALA A 247 5.63 -15.92 8.33
CA ALA A 247 6.63 -15.04 8.92
C ALA A 247 6.03 -13.94 9.83
N ALA A 248 4.77 -13.57 9.65
CA ALA A 248 4.14 -12.50 10.42
C ALA A 248 3.93 -12.91 11.88
N HIS A 249 4.35 -12.04 12.82
CA HIS A 249 4.23 -12.26 14.27
C HIS A 249 3.03 -11.54 14.90
N GLY A 250 2.44 -10.55 14.21
CA GLY A 250 1.25 -9.82 14.67
C GLY A 250 -0.06 -10.59 14.44
N PRO A 251 -1.19 -10.01 14.82
CA PRO A 251 -2.50 -10.51 14.43
C PRO A 251 -2.57 -10.65 12.91
N LYS A 252 -2.96 -11.82 12.41
CA LYS A 252 -2.90 -12.11 10.98
C LYS A 252 -4.11 -12.89 10.50
N GLN A 253 -4.56 -12.52 9.31
CA GLN A 253 -5.63 -13.21 8.59
C GLN A 253 -5.13 -13.53 7.18
N LEU A 254 -5.53 -14.68 6.66
CA LEU A 254 -5.26 -15.10 5.28
C LEU A 254 -6.59 -15.39 4.59
N TRP A 255 -6.78 -14.82 3.42
CA TRP A 255 -7.91 -15.11 2.57
C TRP A 255 -7.46 -15.51 1.18
N VAL A 256 -7.75 -16.73 0.79
CA VAL A 256 -7.60 -17.23 -0.58
C VAL A 256 -8.89 -16.94 -1.32
N VAL A 257 -8.81 -16.22 -2.44
CA VAL A 257 -9.97 -15.85 -3.27
C VAL A 257 -10.12 -16.86 -4.39
N PRO A 258 -11.14 -17.74 -4.34
CA PRO A 258 -11.30 -18.79 -5.32
C PRO A 258 -11.49 -18.22 -6.73
N GLY A 259 -10.71 -18.74 -7.67
CA GLY A 259 -10.81 -18.41 -9.09
C GLY A 259 -10.27 -17.05 -9.50
N ALA A 260 -9.85 -16.19 -8.56
CA ALA A 260 -9.34 -14.87 -8.86
C ALA A 260 -7.94 -14.94 -9.51
N PHE A 261 -7.70 -14.05 -10.47
CA PHE A 261 -6.40 -13.78 -11.08
C PHE A 261 -5.70 -12.64 -10.33
N HIS A 262 -4.47 -12.36 -10.71
CA HIS A 262 -3.62 -11.33 -10.08
C HIS A 262 -4.37 -10.00 -9.84
N THR A 263 -4.42 -9.55 -8.58
CA THR A 263 -5.10 -8.32 -8.11
C THR A 263 -6.59 -8.22 -8.50
N ALA A 264 -7.28 -9.34 -8.57
CA ALA A 264 -8.67 -9.36 -9.02
C ALA A 264 -9.70 -9.64 -7.90
N ALA A 265 -9.29 -9.73 -6.64
CA ALA A 265 -10.16 -10.10 -5.52
C ALA A 265 -11.39 -9.19 -5.40
N LEU A 266 -11.21 -7.86 -5.51
CA LEU A 266 -12.33 -6.91 -5.46
C LEU A 266 -13.32 -7.12 -6.61
N GLY A 267 -12.84 -7.44 -7.81
CA GLY A 267 -13.69 -7.70 -8.97
C GLY A 267 -14.41 -9.04 -8.90
N PHE A 268 -13.76 -10.09 -8.38
CA PHE A 268 -14.32 -11.45 -8.27
C PHE A 268 -15.28 -11.61 -7.10
N GLN A 269 -14.94 -11.02 -5.95
CA GLN A 269 -15.70 -11.18 -4.70
C GLN A 269 -15.99 -9.81 -4.05
N PRO A 270 -16.68 -8.88 -4.75
CA PRO A 270 -16.77 -7.48 -4.31
C PRO A 270 -17.43 -7.30 -2.95
N VAL A 271 -18.41 -8.11 -2.60
CA VAL A 271 -19.11 -8.02 -1.31
C VAL A 271 -18.21 -8.52 -0.18
N GLU A 272 -17.58 -9.68 -0.38
CA GLU A 272 -16.74 -10.30 0.63
C GLU A 272 -15.43 -9.52 0.83
N PHE A 273 -14.83 -9.00 -0.24
CA PHE A 273 -13.65 -8.13 -0.16
C PHE A 273 -13.91 -6.91 0.73
N ARG A 274 -14.97 -6.17 0.41
CA ARG A 274 -15.37 -4.97 1.18
C ARG A 274 -15.65 -5.33 2.64
N ARG A 275 -16.42 -6.40 2.87
CA ARG A 275 -16.77 -6.86 4.21
C ARG A 275 -15.51 -7.18 5.05
N ARG A 276 -14.55 -7.95 4.47
CA ARG A 276 -13.31 -8.33 5.17
C ARG A 276 -12.42 -7.14 5.47
N VAL A 277 -12.19 -6.27 4.49
CA VAL A 277 -11.34 -5.08 4.66
C VAL A 277 -11.91 -4.16 5.73
N LEU A 278 -13.22 -3.85 5.66
CA LEU A 278 -13.87 -2.96 6.63
C LEU A 278 -13.93 -3.56 8.03
N ALA A 279 -14.24 -4.86 8.15
CA ALA A 279 -14.23 -5.55 9.44
C ALA A 279 -12.82 -5.53 10.06
N PHE A 280 -11.79 -5.86 9.28
CA PHE A 280 -10.40 -5.89 9.72
C PHE A 280 -9.92 -4.53 10.24
N PHE A 281 -10.12 -3.45 9.48
CA PHE A 281 -9.74 -2.11 9.94
C PHE A 281 -10.56 -1.65 11.15
N GLY A 282 -11.86 -1.97 11.19
CA GLY A 282 -12.73 -1.67 12.31
C GLY A 282 -12.32 -2.37 13.60
N GLU A 283 -11.95 -3.65 13.54
CA GLU A 283 -11.44 -4.44 14.68
C GLU A 283 -10.14 -3.83 15.25
N VAL A 284 -9.21 -3.43 14.37
CA VAL A 284 -7.94 -2.80 14.80
C VAL A 284 -8.21 -1.45 15.45
N ALA A 285 -9.05 -0.60 14.83
CA ALA A 285 -9.40 0.70 15.40
C ALA A 285 -10.04 0.59 16.77
N ALA A 286 -10.99 -0.34 16.93
CA ALA A 286 -11.67 -0.57 18.21
C ALA A 286 -10.71 -1.06 19.31
N LYS A 287 -9.77 -1.94 18.96
CA LYS A 287 -8.76 -2.44 19.90
C LYS A 287 -7.84 -1.31 20.38
N ASN A 288 -7.29 -0.52 19.46
CA ASN A 288 -6.36 0.55 19.78
C ASN A 288 -7.02 1.67 20.59
N ALA A 289 -8.32 1.93 20.38
CA ALA A 289 -9.09 2.87 21.19
C ALA A 289 -9.21 2.41 22.67
N ASN A 290 -9.31 1.09 22.90
CA ASN A 290 -9.40 0.53 24.25
C ASN A 290 -8.04 0.46 24.97
N ASP A 291 -6.95 0.34 24.21
CA ASP A 291 -5.58 0.25 24.76
C ASP A 291 -4.97 1.64 25.07
N THR A 292 -5.63 2.73 24.68
CA THR A 292 -5.19 4.09 25.02
C THR A 292 -5.66 4.43 26.44
N PRO A 293 -4.76 4.60 27.44
CA PRO A 293 -5.16 4.93 28.80
C PRO A 293 -5.87 6.29 28.81
N VAL A 294 -7.06 6.33 29.38
CA VAL A 294 -7.78 7.58 29.69
C VAL A 294 -6.84 8.42 30.55
N LYS A 295 -6.25 9.47 29.99
CA LYS A 295 -5.52 10.48 30.76
C LYS A 295 -6.58 11.25 31.57
N ASN A 296 -6.75 10.85 32.84
CA ASN A 296 -7.46 11.63 33.86
C ASN A 296 -6.66 12.89 34.18
#